data_0c03e2dfa943e723d04680ab81409e87
#
_entry.id   0c03e2dfa943e723d04680ab81409e87
#
_cell.length_a   1.000
_cell.length_b   1.000
_cell.length_c   1.000
_cell.angle_alpha   90.00
_cell.angle_beta   90.00
_cell.angle_gamma   90.00
#
_symmetry.space_group_name_H-M   'P 1'
#
loop_
_entity.id
_entity.type
_entity.pdbx_description
1 polymer ?
#
loop_
_entity_poly.entity_id
_entity_poly.type
_entity_poly.pdbx_seq_one_letter_code
_entity_poly.pdbx_strand_id
1 'polypeptide(L)'
;VDEVRRVLFRVLGVWFVLAIGYFIAMPYLFDNVILAPCHNDFIFYDLLRWIGQRLDLQDEFFTQEFHVKLVNINLAAPFFVHMSTAFWMSVVTAAPYFFYEIWRFVSPALYPNERKGVRKALGIGTVMFFIGVLLGYFMVYPLTLRFLSTYQLSAAIENQISLNSYIDNFMMLVLCMGLAFELPLVTWLLSLLGLVHKTFLRKYRRHAVVI
;
A
#
# COMPACT_ATOMS: atom_id res chain seq x y z
N VAL A 1 -14.08 9.81 -26.52
CA VAL A 1 -14.75 8.74 -25.75
C VAL A 1 -14.16 7.38 -26.08
N ASP A 2 -13.91 7.05 -27.35
CA ASP A 2 -13.39 5.73 -27.77
C ASP A 2 -11.95 5.45 -27.31
N GLU A 3 -11.11 6.46 -27.18
CA GLU A 3 -9.75 6.28 -26.66
C GLU A 3 -9.75 5.93 -25.17
N VAL A 4 -10.55 6.64 -24.36
CA VAL A 4 -10.70 6.35 -22.92
C VAL A 4 -11.22 4.92 -22.72
N ARG A 5 -12.22 4.52 -23.49
CA ARG A 5 -12.76 3.15 -23.45
C ARG A 5 -11.70 2.10 -23.76
N ARG A 6 -10.86 2.31 -24.80
CA ARG A 6 -9.77 1.38 -25.14
C ARG A 6 -8.70 1.29 -24.06
N VAL A 7 -8.34 2.42 -23.45
CA VAL A 7 -7.40 2.45 -22.31
C VAL A 7 -7.98 1.66 -21.14
N LEU A 8 -9.24 1.92 -20.80
CA LEU A 8 -9.92 1.24 -19.70
C LEU A 8 -9.97 -0.29 -19.92
N PHE A 9 -10.36 -0.76 -21.10
CA PHE A 9 -10.39 -2.18 -21.40
C PHE A 9 -9.01 -2.84 -21.35
N ARG A 10 -7.94 -2.15 -21.76
CA ARG A 10 -6.58 -2.68 -21.67
C ARG A 10 -6.12 -2.79 -20.21
N VAL A 11 -6.35 -1.75 -19.43
CA VAL A 11 -6.00 -1.75 -17.99
C VAL A 11 -6.76 -2.84 -17.25
N LEU A 12 -8.07 -2.95 -17.47
CA LEU A 12 -8.90 -3.99 -16.86
C LEU A 12 -8.47 -5.40 -17.33
N GLY A 13 -8.10 -5.57 -18.60
CA GLY A 13 -7.62 -6.85 -19.12
C GLY A 13 -6.33 -7.30 -18.46
N VAL A 14 -5.32 -6.42 -18.36
CA VAL A 14 -4.05 -6.73 -17.68
C VAL A 14 -4.28 -7.00 -16.20
N TRP A 15 -5.06 -6.16 -15.54
CA TRP A 15 -5.40 -6.36 -14.14
C TRP A 15 -6.10 -7.70 -13.90
N PHE A 16 -7.07 -8.09 -14.74
CA PHE A 16 -7.78 -9.37 -14.62
C PHE A 16 -6.87 -10.57 -14.80
N VAL A 17 -5.93 -10.52 -15.77
CA VAL A 17 -4.93 -11.57 -15.96
C VAL A 17 -4.03 -11.70 -14.74
N LEU A 18 -3.58 -10.57 -14.17
CA LEU A 18 -2.80 -10.56 -12.94
C LEU A 18 -3.59 -11.09 -11.75
N ALA A 19 -4.89 -10.76 -11.64
CA ALA A 19 -5.76 -11.25 -10.58
C ALA A 19 -5.91 -12.78 -10.61
N ILE A 20 -6.06 -13.36 -11.80
CA ILE A 20 -6.08 -14.83 -11.97
C ILE A 20 -4.73 -15.43 -11.58
N GLY A 21 -3.61 -14.83 -12.00
CA GLY A 21 -2.27 -15.28 -11.64
C GLY A 21 -2.05 -15.26 -10.12
N TYR A 22 -2.42 -14.18 -9.46
CA TYR A 22 -2.34 -14.08 -7.99
C TYR A 22 -3.29 -15.05 -7.28
N PHE A 23 -4.48 -15.27 -7.82
CA PHE A 23 -5.41 -16.25 -7.26
C PHE A 23 -4.81 -17.67 -7.24
N ILE A 24 -4.12 -18.07 -8.31
CA ILE A 24 -3.45 -19.36 -8.38
C ILE A 24 -2.23 -19.43 -7.44
N ALA A 25 -1.45 -18.34 -7.35
CA ALA A 25 -0.24 -18.27 -6.53
C ALA A 25 -0.52 -17.99 -5.03
N MET A 26 -1.77 -17.67 -4.67
CA MET A 26 -2.15 -17.22 -3.33
C MET A 26 -1.75 -18.19 -2.21
N PRO A 27 -1.90 -19.52 -2.30
CA PRO A 27 -1.52 -20.39 -1.20
C PRO A 27 -0.05 -20.23 -0.77
N TYR A 28 0.83 -19.99 -1.74
CA TYR A 28 2.25 -19.76 -1.46
C TYR A 28 2.52 -18.32 -0.95
N LEU A 29 1.89 -17.32 -1.56
CA LEU A 29 2.09 -15.92 -1.20
C LEU A 29 1.49 -15.58 0.17
N PHE A 30 0.40 -16.25 0.53
CA PHE A 30 -0.29 -16.00 1.78
C PHE A 30 0.62 -16.28 2.97
N ASP A 31 1.24 -17.46 3.00
CA ASP A 31 2.11 -17.86 4.11
C ASP A 31 3.43 -17.07 4.15
N ASN A 32 4.04 -16.82 2.98
CA ASN A 32 5.38 -16.23 2.92
C ASN A 32 5.39 -14.69 2.90
N VAL A 33 4.33 -14.05 2.43
CA VAL A 33 4.28 -12.58 2.29
C VAL A 33 3.26 -11.98 3.25
N ILE A 34 2.04 -12.50 3.26
CA ILE A 34 0.95 -11.84 3.98
C ILE A 34 1.00 -12.15 5.47
N LEU A 35 1.31 -13.38 5.85
CA LEU A 35 1.46 -13.78 7.26
C LEU A 35 2.85 -13.48 7.82
N ALA A 36 3.83 -13.12 7.00
CA ALA A 36 5.18 -12.82 7.47
C ALA A 36 5.24 -11.80 8.64
N PRO A 37 4.47 -10.69 8.63
CA PRO A 37 4.45 -9.75 9.75
C PRO A 37 3.88 -10.30 11.06
N CYS A 38 3.20 -11.46 11.05
CA CYS A 38 2.71 -12.13 12.27
C CYS A 38 3.80 -12.91 13.00
N HIS A 39 4.93 -13.18 12.33
CA HIS A 39 6.03 -13.97 12.89
C HIS A 39 7.12 -13.07 13.45
N ASN A 40 7.77 -13.55 14.51
CA ASN A 40 8.83 -12.81 15.19
C ASN A 40 10.12 -12.61 14.36
N ASP A 41 10.31 -13.42 13.31
CA ASP A 41 11.47 -13.39 12.41
C ASP A 41 11.35 -12.34 11.30
N PHE A 42 10.34 -11.48 11.36
CA PHE A 42 10.17 -10.43 10.35
C PHE A 42 11.23 -9.34 10.50
N ILE A 43 11.84 -8.91 9.40
CA ILE A 43 12.96 -7.95 9.33
C ILE A 43 12.76 -6.71 10.22
N PHE A 44 11.53 -6.22 10.30
CA PHE A 44 11.21 -5.04 11.10
C PHE A 44 11.41 -5.27 12.60
N TYR A 45 11.05 -6.44 13.10
CA TYR A 45 11.20 -6.75 14.53
C TYR A 45 12.68 -6.95 14.93
N ASP A 46 13.49 -7.47 13.99
CA ASP A 46 14.95 -7.51 14.18
C ASP A 46 15.55 -6.12 14.26
N LEU A 47 15.08 -5.20 13.39
CA LEU A 47 15.48 -3.80 13.42
C LEU A 47 15.07 -3.13 14.75
N LEU A 48 13.83 -3.36 15.22
CA LEU A 48 13.38 -2.84 16.51
C LEU A 48 14.21 -3.35 17.67
N ARG A 49 14.53 -4.65 17.72
CA ARG A 49 15.39 -5.26 18.74
C ARG A 49 16.79 -4.63 18.72
N TRP A 50 17.36 -4.44 17.53
CA TRP A 50 18.67 -3.82 17.39
C TRP A 50 18.68 -2.36 17.88
N ILE A 51 17.63 -1.58 17.56
CA ILE A 51 17.46 -0.19 18.05
C ILE A 51 17.30 -0.17 19.57
N GLY A 52 16.45 -1.03 20.13
CA GLY A 52 16.25 -1.14 21.57
C GLY A 52 17.54 -1.43 22.34
N GLN A 53 18.36 -2.37 21.83
CA GLN A 53 19.66 -2.71 22.41
C GLN A 53 20.67 -1.55 22.32
N ARG A 54 20.64 -0.79 21.21
CA ARG A 54 21.57 0.36 21.02
C ARG A 54 21.24 1.56 21.88
N LEU A 55 19.95 1.79 22.17
CA LEU A 55 19.47 2.92 22.96
C LEU A 55 19.24 2.57 24.43
N ASP A 56 19.59 1.34 24.83
CA ASP A 56 19.37 0.81 26.20
C ASP A 56 17.91 0.98 26.69
N LEU A 57 16.96 0.83 25.74
CA LEU A 57 15.54 0.87 26.01
C LEU A 57 15.09 -0.52 26.46
N GLN A 58 14.91 -0.69 27.78
CA GLN A 58 14.41 -1.93 28.40
C GLN A 58 12.87 -2.03 28.35
N ASP A 59 12.23 -1.34 27.42
CA ASP A 59 10.78 -1.34 27.29
C ASP A 59 10.31 -2.66 26.69
N GLU A 60 9.25 -3.25 27.24
CA GLU A 60 8.64 -4.50 26.76
C GLU A 60 8.31 -4.45 25.28
N PHE A 61 7.98 -3.25 24.77
CA PHE A 61 7.72 -3.00 23.35
C PHE A 61 8.90 -3.39 22.44
N PHE A 62 10.15 -3.27 22.89
CA PHE A 62 11.34 -3.58 22.08
C PHE A 62 11.87 -4.99 22.29
N THR A 63 11.64 -5.58 23.48
CA THR A 63 12.27 -6.84 23.90
C THR A 63 11.36 -8.05 23.85
N GLN A 64 10.03 -7.86 23.89
CA GLN A 64 9.07 -8.96 23.97
C GLN A 64 8.93 -9.70 22.63
N GLU A 65 8.95 -11.03 22.68
CA GLU A 65 8.61 -11.87 21.53
C GLU A 65 7.16 -11.61 21.09
N PHE A 66 6.98 -11.44 19.79
CA PHE A 66 5.71 -11.05 19.22
C PHE A 66 5.16 -12.16 18.32
N HIS A 67 4.07 -12.75 18.77
CA HIS A 67 3.33 -13.75 18.02
C HIS A 67 1.86 -13.39 17.99
N VAL A 68 1.32 -13.17 16.79
CA VAL A 68 -0.12 -12.95 16.61
C VAL A 68 -0.79 -14.22 16.16
N LYS A 69 -1.73 -14.71 16.97
CA LYS A 69 -2.58 -15.84 16.60
C LYS A 69 -3.85 -15.31 15.92
N LEU A 70 -3.96 -15.53 14.64
CA LEU A 70 -5.16 -15.18 13.88
C LEU A 70 -6.26 -16.24 14.08
N VAL A 71 -7.49 -15.75 14.26
CA VAL A 71 -8.67 -16.61 14.43
C VAL A 71 -9.60 -16.45 13.25
N ASN A 72 -10.02 -17.56 12.67
CA ASN A 72 -11.07 -17.55 11.66
C ASN A 72 -12.42 -17.79 12.33
N ILE A 73 -13.29 -16.80 12.30
CA ILE A 73 -14.62 -16.84 12.94
C ILE A 73 -15.70 -17.24 11.93
N ASN A 74 -15.54 -16.89 10.66
CA ASN A 74 -16.54 -17.11 9.62
C ASN A 74 -16.14 -18.25 8.69
N LEU A 75 -17.04 -19.18 8.44
CA LEU A 75 -16.78 -20.34 7.58
C LEU A 75 -16.34 -19.95 6.16
N ALA A 76 -16.91 -18.93 5.58
CA ALA A 76 -16.61 -18.45 4.23
C ALA A 76 -15.43 -17.46 4.17
N ALA A 77 -14.91 -17.00 5.32
CA ALA A 77 -13.84 -16.01 5.38
C ALA A 77 -12.58 -16.40 4.57
N PRO A 78 -12.05 -17.63 4.64
CA PRO A 78 -10.86 -17.99 3.89
C PRO A 78 -11.02 -17.81 2.38
N PHE A 79 -12.19 -18.08 1.84
CA PHE A 79 -12.47 -17.89 0.42
C PHE A 79 -12.53 -16.41 0.03
N PHE A 80 -13.25 -15.59 0.80
CA PHE A 80 -13.32 -14.15 0.54
C PHE A 80 -11.98 -13.45 0.73
N VAL A 81 -11.23 -13.86 1.74
CA VAL A 81 -9.87 -13.37 1.99
C VAL A 81 -8.96 -13.71 0.81
N HIS A 82 -9.01 -14.94 0.31
CA HIS A 82 -8.25 -15.37 -0.86
C HIS A 82 -8.57 -14.49 -2.09
N MET A 83 -9.86 -14.30 -2.39
CA MET A 83 -10.29 -13.45 -3.52
C MET A 83 -9.87 -11.98 -3.32
N SER A 84 -10.15 -11.41 -2.15
CA SER A 84 -9.85 -10.01 -1.83
C SER A 84 -8.34 -9.75 -1.91
N THR A 85 -7.52 -10.64 -1.37
CA THR A 85 -6.07 -10.50 -1.39
C THR A 85 -5.51 -10.60 -2.81
N ALA A 86 -5.98 -11.56 -3.62
CA ALA A 86 -5.58 -11.68 -5.03
C ALA A 86 -5.96 -10.42 -5.82
N PHE A 87 -7.14 -9.87 -5.57
CA PHE A 87 -7.60 -8.61 -6.15
C PHE A 87 -6.65 -7.44 -5.82
N TRP A 88 -6.36 -7.21 -4.54
CA TRP A 88 -5.54 -6.08 -4.10
C TRP A 88 -4.08 -6.22 -4.53
N MET A 89 -3.50 -7.43 -4.46
CA MET A 89 -2.14 -7.68 -4.95
C MET A 89 -2.02 -7.41 -6.44
N SER A 90 -3.05 -7.78 -7.24
CA SER A 90 -3.07 -7.48 -8.67
C SER A 90 -3.18 -5.99 -8.96
N VAL A 91 -3.95 -5.22 -8.16
CA VAL A 91 -4.03 -3.76 -8.28
C VAL A 91 -2.66 -3.12 -8.04
N VAL A 92 -1.97 -3.50 -6.97
CA VAL A 92 -0.64 -2.98 -6.64
C VAL A 92 0.35 -3.28 -7.78
N THR A 93 0.35 -4.51 -8.28
CA THR A 93 1.28 -4.93 -9.34
C THR A 93 0.92 -4.34 -10.70
N ALA A 94 -0.36 -4.03 -10.97
CA ALA A 94 -0.80 -3.38 -12.19
C ALA A 94 -0.48 -1.87 -12.22
N ALA A 95 -0.10 -1.26 -11.10
CA ALA A 95 0.16 0.18 -11.00
C ALA A 95 1.17 0.71 -12.06
N PRO A 96 2.31 0.06 -12.36
CA PRO A 96 3.23 0.52 -13.40
C PRO A 96 2.57 0.58 -14.78
N TYR A 97 1.75 -0.43 -15.08
CA TYR A 97 1.02 -0.47 -16.33
C TYR A 97 -0.06 0.62 -16.40
N PHE A 98 -0.72 0.88 -15.30
CA PHE A 98 -1.68 1.98 -15.16
C PHE A 98 -1.01 3.35 -15.41
N PHE A 99 0.15 3.62 -14.80
CA PHE A 99 0.92 4.84 -15.05
C PHE A 99 1.40 4.94 -16.50
N TYR A 100 1.79 3.83 -17.11
CA TYR A 100 2.15 3.80 -18.54
C TYR A 100 0.95 4.13 -19.46
N GLU A 101 -0.23 3.60 -19.20
CA GLU A 101 -1.43 3.92 -20.00
C GLU A 101 -1.89 5.37 -19.76
N ILE A 102 -1.76 5.92 -18.57
CA ILE A 102 -1.97 7.37 -18.32
C ILE A 102 -0.99 8.18 -19.18
N TRP A 103 0.29 7.83 -19.20
CA TRP A 103 1.29 8.47 -20.07
C TRP A 103 0.86 8.43 -21.53
N ARG A 104 0.47 7.29 -22.02
CA ARG A 104 0.06 7.09 -23.40
C ARG A 104 -1.17 7.93 -23.78
N PHE A 105 -2.09 8.09 -22.84
CA PHE A 105 -3.30 8.90 -23.01
C PHE A 105 -3.01 10.41 -23.00
N VAL A 106 -2.14 10.86 -22.09
CA VAL A 106 -1.85 12.29 -21.90
C VAL A 106 -0.82 12.80 -22.92
N SER A 107 0.12 11.95 -23.34
CA SER A 107 1.22 12.32 -24.26
C SER A 107 0.81 13.05 -25.53
N PRO A 108 -0.28 12.69 -26.25
CA PRO A 108 -0.71 13.41 -27.46
C PRO A 108 -1.15 14.85 -27.18
N ALA A 109 -1.66 15.13 -25.99
CA ALA A 109 -2.17 16.45 -25.59
C ALA A 109 -1.06 17.42 -25.12
N LEU A 110 0.17 16.93 -24.95
CA LEU A 110 1.30 17.71 -24.44
C LEU A 110 2.17 18.29 -25.56
N TYR A 111 2.73 19.48 -25.31
CA TYR A 111 3.74 20.08 -26.18
C TYR A 111 5.02 19.22 -26.22
N PRO A 112 5.79 19.22 -27.33
CA PRO A 112 7.00 18.39 -27.48
C PRO A 112 8.04 18.59 -26.35
N ASN A 113 8.13 19.81 -25.83
CA ASN A 113 9.07 20.16 -24.75
C ASN A 113 8.62 19.59 -23.38
N GLU A 114 7.34 19.36 -23.16
CA GLU A 114 6.75 18.89 -21.92
C GLU A 114 6.73 17.35 -21.84
N ARG A 115 6.65 16.67 -22.98
CA ARG A 115 6.58 15.19 -23.03
C ARG A 115 7.69 14.49 -22.30
N LYS A 116 8.93 15.00 -22.40
CA LYS A 116 10.10 14.41 -21.71
C LYS A 116 9.97 14.54 -20.19
N GLY A 117 9.49 15.71 -19.72
CA GLY A 117 9.28 15.98 -18.28
C GLY A 117 8.21 15.06 -17.68
N VAL A 118 7.04 14.97 -18.33
CA VAL A 118 5.92 14.14 -17.84
C VAL A 118 6.26 12.66 -17.86
N ARG A 119 6.93 12.16 -18.91
CA ARG A 119 7.40 10.77 -18.95
C ARG A 119 8.36 10.45 -17.80
N LYS A 120 9.31 11.34 -17.52
CA LYS A 120 10.25 11.17 -16.40
C LYS A 120 9.52 11.19 -15.05
N ALA A 121 8.57 12.11 -14.89
CA ALA A 121 7.80 12.22 -13.67
C ALA A 121 6.93 10.98 -13.40
N LEU A 122 6.25 10.44 -14.40
CA LEU A 122 5.48 9.20 -14.24
C LEU A 122 6.36 7.98 -13.95
N GLY A 123 7.58 7.94 -14.51
CA GLY A 123 8.57 6.92 -14.13
C GLY A 123 9.00 7.05 -12.65
N ILE A 124 9.26 8.28 -12.19
CA ILE A 124 9.58 8.56 -10.79
C ILE A 124 8.39 8.20 -9.90
N GLY A 125 7.16 8.54 -10.31
CA GLY A 125 5.94 8.17 -9.61
C GLY A 125 5.83 6.67 -9.41
N THR A 126 5.96 5.89 -10.47
CA THR A 126 5.96 4.42 -10.35
C THR A 126 6.94 3.93 -9.28
N VAL A 127 8.16 4.47 -9.25
CA VAL A 127 9.15 4.12 -8.22
C VAL A 127 8.70 4.57 -6.83
N MET A 128 8.18 5.79 -6.69
CA MET A 128 7.67 6.33 -5.43
C MET A 128 6.49 5.52 -4.89
N PHE A 129 5.59 5.09 -5.76
CA PHE A 129 4.48 4.20 -5.39
C PHE A 129 4.99 2.91 -4.74
N PHE A 130 5.96 2.23 -5.37
CA PHE A 130 6.52 1.02 -4.79
C PHE A 130 7.30 1.27 -3.51
N ILE A 131 8.02 2.39 -3.39
CA ILE A 131 8.65 2.78 -2.13
C ILE A 131 7.58 2.96 -1.04
N GLY A 132 6.47 3.61 -1.34
CA GLY A 132 5.34 3.76 -0.43
C GLY A 132 4.74 2.40 0.00
N VAL A 133 4.50 1.50 -0.96
CA VAL A 133 4.02 0.14 -0.71
C VAL A 133 5.00 -0.64 0.19
N LEU A 134 6.30 -0.58 -0.09
CA LEU A 134 7.33 -1.26 0.70
C LEU A 134 7.42 -0.68 2.12
N LEU A 135 7.39 0.64 2.28
CA LEU A 135 7.35 1.26 3.60
C LEU A 135 6.08 0.88 4.36
N GLY A 136 4.93 0.85 3.68
CA GLY A 136 3.68 0.37 4.26
C GLY A 136 3.79 -1.07 4.76
N TYR A 137 4.36 -1.95 3.96
CA TYR A 137 4.51 -3.37 4.27
C TYR A 137 5.57 -3.65 5.34
N PHE A 138 6.77 -3.07 5.22
CA PHE A 138 7.90 -3.39 6.11
C PHE A 138 7.92 -2.59 7.41
N MET A 139 7.30 -1.43 7.47
CA MET A 139 7.41 -0.52 8.61
C MET A 139 6.05 -0.17 9.23
N VAL A 140 5.14 0.40 8.45
CA VAL A 140 3.88 0.94 9.00
C VAL A 140 2.97 -0.18 9.50
N TYR A 141 2.80 -1.22 8.71
CA TYR A 141 1.91 -2.32 9.06
C TYR A 141 2.38 -3.13 10.28
N PRO A 142 3.64 -3.61 10.37
CA PRO A 142 4.11 -4.34 11.54
C PRO A 142 4.06 -3.51 12.83
N LEU A 143 4.36 -2.21 12.74
CA LEU A 143 4.25 -1.29 13.87
C LEU A 143 2.80 -1.17 14.35
N THR A 144 1.88 -0.99 13.41
CA THR A 144 0.43 -0.89 13.69
C THR A 144 -0.11 -2.20 14.26
N LEU A 145 0.27 -3.34 13.69
CA LEU A 145 -0.13 -4.65 14.15
C LEU A 145 0.34 -4.90 15.58
N ARG A 146 1.60 -4.59 15.87
CA ARG A 146 2.18 -4.74 17.22
C ARG A 146 1.47 -3.82 18.21
N PHE A 147 1.24 -2.56 17.86
CA PHE A 147 0.53 -1.62 18.72
C PHE A 147 -0.90 -2.09 19.02
N LEU A 148 -1.68 -2.43 17.99
CA LEU A 148 -3.09 -2.82 18.15
C LEU A 148 -3.25 -4.16 18.88
N SER A 149 -2.33 -5.10 18.70
CA SER A 149 -2.39 -6.39 19.38
C SER A 149 -2.03 -6.30 20.87
N THR A 150 -1.14 -5.34 21.23
CA THR A 150 -0.72 -5.12 22.61
C THR A 150 -1.69 -4.19 23.35
N TYR A 151 -2.42 -3.34 22.63
CA TYR A 151 -3.34 -2.39 23.25
C TYR A 151 -4.58 -3.10 23.79
N GLN A 152 -4.73 -3.11 25.11
CA GLN A 152 -5.87 -3.67 25.82
C GLN A 152 -6.61 -2.57 26.58
N LEU A 153 -7.90 -2.47 26.36
CA LEU A 153 -8.76 -1.53 27.10
C LEU A 153 -9.05 -2.02 28.53
N SER A 154 -9.11 -3.33 28.72
CA SER A 154 -9.37 -3.98 30.02
C SER A 154 -8.71 -5.34 30.07
N ALA A 155 -8.12 -5.71 31.21
CA ALA A 155 -7.54 -7.03 31.43
C ALA A 155 -8.60 -8.18 31.40
N ALA A 156 -9.89 -7.85 31.47
CA ALA A 156 -10.98 -8.81 31.35
C ALA A 156 -11.32 -9.20 29.91
N ILE A 157 -10.76 -8.51 28.91
CA ILE A 157 -11.04 -8.73 27.48
C ILE A 157 -9.79 -9.23 26.80
N GLU A 158 -9.81 -10.47 26.33
CA GLU A 158 -8.72 -11.04 25.56
C GLU A 158 -8.79 -10.59 24.10
N ASN A 159 -7.70 -10.01 23.58
CA ASN A 159 -7.63 -9.54 22.20
C ASN A 159 -7.47 -10.73 21.25
N GLN A 160 -8.50 -11.03 20.45
CA GLN A 160 -8.46 -12.00 19.37
C GLN A 160 -8.56 -11.30 18.03
N ILE A 161 -7.54 -11.42 17.19
CA ILE A 161 -7.52 -10.79 15.87
C ILE A 161 -8.13 -11.74 14.85
N SER A 162 -9.24 -11.33 14.23
CA SER A 162 -9.85 -12.12 13.16
C SER A 162 -9.06 -12.00 11.85
N LEU A 163 -9.04 -13.09 11.05
CA LEU A 163 -8.39 -13.13 9.75
C LEU A 163 -8.86 -12.01 8.81
N ASN A 164 -10.16 -11.73 8.76
CA ASN A 164 -10.71 -10.65 7.93
C ASN A 164 -10.18 -9.28 8.35
N SER A 165 -10.23 -8.97 9.65
CA SER A 165 -9.74 -7.69 10.17
C SER A 165 -8.25 -7.50 9.90
N TYR A 166 -7.45 -8.57 10.02
CA TYR A 166 -6.03 -8.56 9.67
C TYR A 166 -5.81 -8.16 8.21
N ILE A 167 -6.47 -8.84 7.27
CA ILE A 167 -6.30 -8.60 5.84
C ILE A 167 -6.80 -7.22 5.42
N ASP A 168 -7.96 -6.79 5.94
CA ASP A 168 -8.54 -5.48 5.61
C ASP A 168 -7.60 -4.34 6.05
N ASN A 169 -7.07 -4.41 7.27
CA ASN A 169 -6.10 -3.43 7.77
C ASN A 169 -4.79 -3.49 6.98
N PHE A 170 -4.28 -4.69 6.69
CA PHE A 170 -3.06 -4.88 5.92
C PHE A 170 -3.17 -4.21 4.54
N MET A 171 -4.21 -4.56 3.79
CA MET A 171 -4.41 -4.04 2.43
C MET A 171 -4.65 -2.53 2.44
N MET A 172 -5.46 -2.04 3.38
CA MET A 172 -5.74 -0.62 3.53
C MET A 172 -4.46 0.17 3.78
N LEU A 173 -3.64 -0.21 4.77
CA LEU A 173 -2.43 0.53 5.13
C LEU A 173 -1.38 0.51 4.02
N VAL A 174 -1.11 -0.66 3.44
CA VAL A 174 -0.12 -0.82 2.38
C VAL A 174 -0.51 -0.01 1.14
N LEU A 175 -1.78 -0.08 0.74
CA LEU A 175 -2.27 0.66 -0.42
C LEU A 175 -2.31 2.17 -0.16
N CYS A 176 -2.81 2.60 1.01
CA CYS A 176 -2.84 4.01 1.39
C CYS A 176 -1.43 4.62 1.40
N MET A 177 -0.42 3.89 1.88
CA MET A 177 0.97 4.36 1.83
C MET A 177 1.47 4.49 0.39
N GLY A 178 1.20 3.52 -0.48
CA GLY A 178 1.52 3.63 -1.91
C GLY A 178 0.89 4.88 -2.54
N LEU A 179 -0.40 5.09 -2.31
CA LEU A 179 -1.13 6.26 -2.83
C LEU A 179 -0.66 7.59 -2.22
N ALA A 180 -0.32 7.61 -0.92
CA ALA A 180 0.21 8.81 -0.26
C ALA A 180 1.53 9.28 -0.90
N PHE A 181 2.39 8.35 -1.31
CA PHE A 181 3.63 8.68 -2.01
C PHE A 181 3.42 9.17 -3.44
N GLU A 182 2.23 8.94 -4.03
CA GLU A 182 1.83 9.49 -5.33
C GLU A 182 1.29 10.93 -5.25
N LEU A 183 0.90 11.43 -4.07
CA LEU A 183 0.35 12.79 -3.93
C LEU A 183 1.26 13.89 -4.51
N PRO A 184 2.60 13.86 -4.32
CA PRO A 184 3.49 14.84 -4.93
C PRO A 184 3.44 14.82 -6.47
N LEU A 185 3.37 13.62 -7.07
CA LEU A 185 3.28 13.46 -8.51
C LEU A 185 1.94 13.96 -9.05
N VAL A 186 0.85 13.60 -8.40
CA VAL A 186 -0.51 14.03 -8.79
C VAL A 186 -0.63 15.54 -8.72
N THR A 187 -0.14 16.19 -7.65
CA THR A 187 -0.16 17.64 -7.51
C THR A 187 0.68 18.33 -8.57
N TRP A 188 1.85 17.78 -8.91
CA TRP A 188 2.69 18.29 -9.98
C TRP A 188 2.01 18.17 -11.36
N LEU A 189 1.41 17.03 -11.67
CA LEU A 189 0.70 16.79 -12.93
C LEU A 189 -0.51 17.74 -13.09
N LEU A 190 -1.29 17.92 -12.04
CA LEU A 190 -2.41 18.86 -12.01
C LEU A 190 -1.96 20.32 -12.21
N SER A 191 -0.79 20.68 -11.67
CA SER A 191 -0.19 21.99 -11.87
C SER A 191 0.28 22.19 -13.32
N LEU A 192 0.82 21.15 -13.95
CA LEU A 192 1.23 21.19 -15.35
C LEU A 192 0.03 21.38 -16.29
N LEU A 193 -1.08 20.72 -16.00
CA LEU A 193 -2.33 20.85 -16.76
C LEU A 193 -3.05 22.19 -16.50
N GLY A 194 -2.48 23.09 -15.66
CA GLY A 194 -3.06 24.38 -15.31
C GLY A 194 -4.31 24.30 -14.44
N LEU A 195 -4.69 23.12 -13.95
CA LEU A 195 -5.85 22.91 -13.08
C LEU A 195 -5.58 23.41 -11.65
N VAL A 196 -4.32 23.40 -11.22
CA VAL A 196 -3.89 23.84 -9.88
C VAL A 196 -2.86 24.96 -10.01
N HIS A 197 -3.25 26.19 -9.64
CA HIS A 197 -2.38 27.35 -9.66
C HIS A 197 -1.62 27.47 -8.33
N LYS A 198 -0.43 28.09 -8.35
CA LYS A 198 0.39 28.38 -7.14
C LYS A 198 -0.41 29.04 -6.01
N THR A 199 -1.38 29.88 -6.37
CA THR A 199 -2.28 30.57 -5.43
C THR A 199 -3.22 29.60 -4.72
N PHE A 200 -3.69 28.57 -5.39
CA PHE A 200 -4.55 27.53 -4.81
C PHE A 200 -3.76 26.69 -3.80
N LEU A 201 -2.58 26.19 -4.17
CA LEU A 201 -1.71 25.41 -3.27
C LEU A 201 -1.29 26.24 -2.04
N ARG A 202 -1.00 27.53 -2.21
CA ARG A 202 -0.65 28.41 -1.09
C ARG A 202 -1.82 28.66 -0.14
N LYS A 203 -3.05 28.77 -0.67
CA LYS A 203 -4.26 28.96 0.14
C LYS A 203 -4.60 27.72 0.95
N TYR A 204 -4.45 26.53 0.37
CA TYR A 204 -4.79 25.25 1.01
C TYR A 204 -3.63 24.57 1.73
N ARG A 205 -2.41 25.15 1.71
CA ARG A 205 -1.24 24.60 2.42
C ARG A 205 -1.49 24.39 3.91
N ARG A 206 -2.25 25.28 4.55
CA ARG A 206 -2.61 25.17 5.97
C ARG A 206 -3.53 23.96 6.24
N HIS A 207 -4.41 23.63 5.31
CA HIS A 207 -5.33 22.49 5.43
C HIS A 207 -4.63 21.15 5.13
N ALA A 208 -3.68 21.14 4.19
CA ALA A 208 -2.91 19.95 3.84
C ALA A 208 -1.90 19.51 4.92
N VAL A 209 -1.58 20.38 5.88
CA VAL A 209 -0.69 20.06 7.02
C VAL A 209 -1.49 19.50 8.22
N VAL A 210 -2.82 19.71 8.24
CA VAL A 210 -3.71 19.33 9.36
C VAL A 210 -4.41 17.98 9.10
N ILE A 211 -4.39 17.48 7.85
CA ILE A 211 -4.87 16.14 7.47
C ILE A 211 -3.70 15.17 7.48
#